data_a2f3327b1276ba7f5cd55813f9a637c9
#
_entry.id   a2f3327b1276ba7f5cd55813f9a637c9
#
_cell.length_a   1.000
_cell.length_b   1.000
_cell.length_c   1.000
_cell.angle_alpha   90.00
_cell.angle_beta   90.00
_cell.angle_gamma   90.00
#
_symmetry.space_group_name_H-M   'P 1'
#
loop_
_entity.id
_entity.type
_entity.pdbx_description
1 polymer ?
#
loop_
_entity_poly.entity_id
_entity_poly.type
_entity_poly.pdbx_seq_one_letter_code
_entity_poly.pdbx_strand_id
1 'polypeptide(L)'
;MKRMMKRLLPVLMAIAPLTICAQKVYELKDISGKVQVNVIVNDKNVEYSVLHDNDVMVAPSPIFMKLTDGTAFGLNPKVKKISRRSVNETIYPPIYKKKSIKDQFNELTIDFKGGYSLVFRAYEDGAAYRFVSELKKPFMVESEQASFCFPNDPKVFVASPKGRMNEGKKDPFYSSFQNTYLETALSAWDKEQIAFLPVLVEGKNGKKICITEADLMNYPGMYVKHGEHGYSLDGIFAAYPKTIVDEVRGLKGVVKSREPYIARVEGNTAFPWRVMVIAKDDAELLCNDMVYKLATPAQFTDFSWIKPGKVAWDWWNDWNLYNVDFRAGINNETYKYYIDFASKFGIEYVILDEGWAVPGKADLFEVIPEIDLKELISYAKSKNVDLILWAGYRAFEKDMDRVCKHYAAMAVSYTHLRAHETVL
;
A
#
# COMPACT_ATOMS: atom_id res chain seq x y z
N MET A 1 21.38 88.95 11.16
CA MET A 1 21.98 87.58 11.01
C MET A 1 21.22 86.62 11.93
N LYS A 2 20.25 85.82 11.42
CA LYS A 2 19.49 84.80 12.20
C LYS A 2 20.11 83.43 11.92
N ARG A 3 20.67 82.80 12.98
CA ARG A 3 21.14 81.42 12.93
C ARG A 3 19.99 80.46 13.00
N MET A 4 19.78 79.67 11.94
CA MET A 4 18.84 78.54 11.91
C MET A 4 19.54 77.32 12.56
N MET A 5 19.02 76.86 13.72
CA MET A 5 19.36 75.61 14.40
C MET A 5 18.61 74.48 13.70
N LYS A 6 19.28 73.59 12.99
CA LYS A 6 18.71 72.31 12.48
C LYS A 6 18.62 71.34 13.66
N ARG A 7 17.40 70.98 14.00
CA ARG A 7 17.10 69.85 14.93
C ARG A 7 17.29 68.51 14.18
N LEU A 8 18.27 67.70 14.59
CA LEU A 8 18.36 66.31 14.23
C LEU A 8 17.35 65.51 15.07
N LEU A 9 16.38 64.83 14.41
CA LEU A 9 15.53 63.82 15.01
C LEU A 9 16.33 62.49 15.03
N PRO A 10 16.45 61.78 16.16
CA PRO A 10 17.00 60.44 16.15
C PRO A 10 15.92 59.47 15.59
N VAL A 11 16.28 58.77 14.51
CA VAL A 11 15.50 57.65 13.99
C VAL A 11 15.73 56.46 14.91
N LEU A 12 14.74 56.14 15.75
CA LEU A 12 14.72 54.91 16.53
C LEU A 12 14.42 53.75 15.57
N MET A 13 15.47 53.00 15.20
CA MET A 13 15.34 51.73 14.50
C MET A 13 14.78 50.71 15.49
N ALA A 14 13.50 50.38 15.39
CA ALA A 14 12.89 49.27 16.11
C ALA A 14 13.46 47.95 15.59
N ILE A 15 14.41 47.36 16.33
CA ILE A 15 14.87 46.00 16.10
C ILE A 15 13.70 45.07 16.50
N ALA A 16 12.92 44.60 15.55
CA ALA A 16 11.97 43.52 15.79
C ALA A 16 12.77 42.28 16.26
N PRO A 17 12.38 41.63 17.35
CA PRO A 17 13.04 40.40 17.74
C PRO A 17 12.79 39.34 16.66
N LEU A 18 13.84 38.92 15.97
CA LEU A 18 13.86 37.70 15.20
C LEU A 18 13.61 36.57 16.19
N THR A 19 12.38 36.10 16.25
CA THR A 19 12.02 34.85 16.93
C THR A 19 12.74 33.73 16.18
N ILE A 20 13.91 33.32 16.66
CA ILE A 20 14.58 32.10 16.23
C ILE A 20 13.64 30.96 16.65
N CYS A 21 12.90 30.42 15.69
CA CYS A 21 12.10 29.23 15.88
C CYS A 21 13.06 28.11 16.32
N ALA A 22 12.92 27.61 17.53
CA ALA A 22 13.83 26.59 18.07
C ALA A 22 13.53 25.25 17.40
N GLN A 23 14.28 24.95 16.34
CA GLN A 23 14.23 23.68 15.63
C GLN A 23 15.05 22.64 16.37
N LYS A 24 14.47 21.47 16.64
CA LYS A 24 15.17 20.30 17.20
C LYS A 24 15.29 19.22 16.13
N VAL A 25 16.51 18.67 15.99
CA VAL A 25 16.79 17.55 15.08
C VAL A 25 17.13 16.33 15.90
N TYR A 26 16.44 15.22 15.60
CA TYR A 26 16.69 13.92 16.20
C TYR A 26 17.24 12.99 15.13
N GLU A 27 18.53 12.69 15.22
CA GLU A 27 19.21 11.80 14.30
C GLU A 27 18.95 10.33 14.68
N LEU A 28 18.71 9.49 13.68
CA LEU A 28 18.64 8.04 13.78
C LEU A 28 19.47 7.43 12.64
N LYS A 29 20.45 6.59 12.99
CA LYS A 29 21.24 5.83 12.00
C LYS A 29 20.86 4.36 12.07
N ASP A 30 20.98 3.66 10.95
CA ASP A 30 20.96 2.20 10.94
C ASP A 30 22.20 1.64 11.69
N ILE A 31 22.27 0.33 11.86
CA ILE A 31 23.36 -0.30 12.62
C ILE A 31 24.72 -0.14 11.92
N SER A 32 24.74 -0.10 10.59
CA SER A 32 25.97 0.11 9.80
C SER A 32 26.38 1.57 9.67
N GLY A 33 25.47 2.51 9.98
CA GLY A 33 25.66 3.95 9.84
C GLY A 33 25.52 4.50 8.42
N LYS A 34 25.09 3.69 7.44
CA LYS A 34 24.93 4.10 6.05
C LYS A 34 23.65 4.91 5.83
N VAL A 35 22.56 4.46 6.42
CA VAL A 35 21.27 5.15 6.34
C VAL A 35 21.09 6.02 7.57
N GLN A 36 20.84 7.30 7.36
CA GLN A 36 20.55 8.27 8.42
C GLN A 36 19.19 8.91 8.18
N VAL A 37 18.35 8.90 9.20
CA VAL A 37 17.09 9.65 9.26
C VAL A 37 17.25 10.81 10.21
N ASN A 38 16.95 12.03 9.77
CA ASN A 38 16.85 13.20 10.62
C ASN A 38 15.39 13.57 10.81
N VAL A 39 14.89 13.52 12.01
CA VAL A 39 13.54 13.98 12.35
C VAL A 39 13.62 15.39 12.91
N ILE A 40 13.00 16.30 12.19
CA ILE A 40 13.06 17.74 12.43
C ILE A 40 11.74 18.17 13.06
N VAL A 41 11.80 18.64 14.29
CA VAL A 41 10.61 19.13 15.02
C VAL A 41 10.76 20.62 15.27
N ASN A 42 9.87 21.42 14.71
CA ASN A 42 9.77 22.85 14.92
C ASN A 42 8.40 23.23 15.53
N ASP A 43 8.14 24.51 15.73
CA ASP A 43 6.89 24.97 16.38
C ASP A 43 5.64 24.75 15.51
N LYS A 44 5.79 24.52 14.19
CA LYS A 44 4.69 24.40 13.24
C LYS A 44 4.39 22.97 12.85
N ASN A 45 5.44 22.18 12.57
CA ASN A 45 5.27 20.83 12.01
C ASN A 45 6.43 19.89 12.39
N VAL A 46 6.26 18.64 11.99
CA VAL A 46 7.33 17.63 11.94
C VAL A 46 7.71 17.40 10.49
N GLU A 47 9.02 17.37 10.23
CA GLU A 47 9.60 17.00 8.96
C GLU A 47 10.61 15.87 9.17
N TYR A 48 10.94 15.16 8.11
CA TYR A 48 12.03 14.18 8.14
C TYR A 48 12.86 14.27 6.85
N SER A 49 14.13 13.85 6.95
CA SER A 49 14.98 13.62 5.78
C SER A 49 15.70 12.29 5.90
N VAL A 50 16.09 11.72 4.75
CA VAL A 50 16.81 10.44 4.70
C VAL A 50 18.07 10.61 3.85
N LEU A 51 19.19 10.17 4.40
CA LEU A 51 20.49 10.14 3.73
C LEU A 51 20.96 8.68 3.59
N HIS A 52 21.73 8.42 2.56
CA HIS A 52 22.44 7.17 2.36
C HIS A 52 23.88 7.44 1.92
N ASP A 53 24.87 7.03 2.74
CA ASP A 53 26.29 7.37 2.59
C ASP A 53 26.52 8.89 2.39
N ASN A 54 25.83 9.71 3.19
CA ASN A 54 25.78 11.17 3.16
C ASN A 54 25.12 11.79 1.91
N ASP A 55 24.67 11.03 0.93
CA ASP A 55 23.84 11.56 -0.16
C ASP A 55 22.39 11.73 0.34
N VAL A 56 21.82 12.92 0.09
CA VAL A 56 20.42 13.18 0.43
C VAL A 56 19.53 12.42 -0.54
N MET A 57 18.82 11.42 -0.02
CA MET A 57 17.85 10.61 -0.77
C MET A 57 16.45 11.23 -0.69
N VAL A 58 16.05 11.63 0.51
CA VAL A 58 14.81 12.38 0.76
C VAL A 58 15.18 13.66 1.51
N ALA A 59 14.86 14.80 0.93
CA ALA A 59 15.05 16.12 1.52
C ALA A 59 14.02 16.35 2.65
N PRO A 60 14.12 17.41 3.48
CA PRO A 60 13.13 17.70 4.51
C PRO A 60 11.70 17.68 3.96
N SER A 61 10.90 16.75 4.48
CA SER A 61 9.57 16.38 3.99
C SER A 61 8.57 16.48 5.14
N PRO A 62 7.53 17.34 5.03
CA PRO A 62 6.54 17.49 6.09
C PRO A 62 5.62 16.28 6.20
N ILE A 63 5.28 15.92 7.44
CA ILE A 63 4.34 14.86 7.75
C ILE A 63 3.38 15.29 8.85
N PHE A 64 2.09 15.09 8.62
CA PHE A 64 1.06 15.33 9.62
C PHE A 64 -0.23 14.56 9.29
N MET A 65 -1.11 14.47 10.27
CA MET A 65 -2.44 13.88 10.12
C MET A 65 -3.46 14.80 10.79
N LYS A 66 -4.57 15.09 10.10
CA LYS A 66 -5.69 15.85 10.64
C LYS A 66 -6.84 14.93 10.99
N LEU A 67 -7.47 15.18 12.11
CA LEU A 67 -8.67 14.47 12.56
C LEU A 67 -9.89 15.37 12.37
N THR A 68 -11.05 14.77 12.22
CA THR A 68 -12.31 15.48 11.96
C THR A 68 -12.78 16.36 13.13
N ASP A 69 -12.24 16.15 14.33
CA ASP A 69 -12.54 16.98 15.52
C ASP A 69 -11.64 18.22 15.65
N GLY A 70 -10.78 18.47 14.65
CA GLY A 70 -9.81 19.56 14.64
C GLY A 70 -8.47 19.23 15.29
N THR A 71 -8.33 18.04 15.90
CA THR A 71 -7.04 17.55 16.40
C THR A 71 -6.09 17.28 15.24
N ALA A 72 -4.79 17.48 15.44
CA ALA A 72 -3.79 17.15 14.44
C ALA A 72 -2.57 16.48 15.08
N PHE A 73 -2.07 15.42 14.45
CA PHE A 73 -0.80 14.80 14.76
C PHE A 73 0.27 15.40 13.84
N GLY A 74 1.42 15.80 14.38
CA GLY A 74 2.52 16.38 13.61
C GLY A 74 2.39 17.88 13.30
N LEU A 75 1.29 18.55 13.65
CA LEU A 75 1.16 20.01 13.61
C LEU A 75 1.23 20.61 15.00
N ASN A 76 1.94 21.77 15.14
CA ASN A 76 2.23 22.42 16.43
C ASN A 76 2.74 21.41 17.48
N PRO A 77 3.71 20.56 17.13
CA PRO A 77 4.09 19.41 17.92
C PRO A 77 4.77 19.80 19.23
N LYS A 78 4.42 19.13 20.33
CA LYS A 78 5.08 19.29 21.62
C LYS A 78 5.61 17.95 22.08
N VAL A 79 6.92 17.76 21.97
CA VAL A 79 7.59 16.51 22.38
C VAL A 79 7.39 16.29 23.89
N LYS A 80 6.97 15.08 24.24
CA LYS A 80 6.77 14.59 25.61
C LYS A 80 7.94 13.71 26.06
N LYS A 81 8.31 12.74 25.21
CA LYS A 81 9.36 11.76 25.52
C LYS A 81 10.02 11.28 24.24
N ILE A 82 11.23 10.80 24.35
CA ILE A 82 11.98 10.17 23.27
C ILE A 82 12.50 8.83 23.78
N SER A 83 12.35 7.80 22.95
CA SER A 83 12.91 6.47 23.21
C SER A 83 13.64 5.94 21.99
N ARG A 84 14.66 5.13 22.22
CA ARG A 84 15.45 4.49 21.17
C ARG A 84 15.63 3.02 21.53
N ARG A 85 15.64 2.18 20.53
CA ARG A 85 16.02 0.77 20.67
C ARG A 85 16.73 0.27 19.44
N SER A 86 17.51 -0.78 19.60
CA SER A 86 18.13 -1.53 18.53
C SER A 86 17.56 -2.94 18.53
N VAL A 87 17.27 -3.47 17.36
CA VAL A 87 16.74 -4.83 17.16
C VAL A 87 17.66 -5.59 16.22
N ASN A 88 17.93 -6.86 16.56
CA ASN A 88 18.70 -7.78 15.76
C ASN A 88 18.07 -9.15 15.90
N GLU A 89 17.10 -9.44 15.05
CA GLU A 89 16.27 -10.65 15.09
C GLU A 89 16.28 -11.36 13.74
N THR A 90 15.70 -12.55 13.69
CA THR A 90 15.48 -13.28 12.45
C THR A 90 14.00 -13.57 12.31
N ILE A 91 13.42 -13.18 11.19
CA ILE A 91 12.04 -13.50 10.82
C ILE A 91 12.07 -14.78 9.96
N TYR A 92 11.12 -15.67 10.22
CA TYR A 92 10.90 -16.89 9.43
C TYR A 92 9.54 -16.76 8.73
N PRO A 93 9.50 -16.19 7.52
CA PRO A 93 8.24 -16.05 6.80
C PRO A 93 7.71 -17.44 6.43
N PRO A 94 6.41 -17.70 6.63
CA PRO A 94 5.85 -19.06 6.46
C PRO A 94 5.96 -19.56 5.03
N ILE A 95 5.73 -18.71 4.04
CA ILE A 95 5.80 -19.05 2.61
C ILE A 95 6.41 -17.87 1.86
N TYR A 96 7.68 -17.98 1.55
CA TYR A 96 8.41 -16.93 0.86
C TYR A 96 9.62 -17.49 0.13
N LYS A 97 10.22 -16.72 -0.80
CA LYS A 97 11.44 -17.07 -1.52
C LYS A 97 12.69 -17.26 -0.63
N LYS A 98 12.66 -16.71 0.61
CA LYS A 98 13.72 -16.86 1.61
C LYS A 98 13.20 -17.61 2.83
N LYS A 99 13.96 -18.57 3.33
CA LYS A 99 13.64 -19.31 4.54
C LYS A 99 13.73 -18.46 5.79
N SER A 100 14.62 -17.47 5.78
CA SER A 100 14.83 -16.54 6.90
C SER A 100 15.20 -15.16 6.38
N ILE A 101 14.80 -14.14 7.11
CA ILE A 101 15.09 -12.73 6.84
C ILE A 101 15.73 -12.15 8.10
N LYS A 102 16.89 -11.53 7.94
CA LYS A 102 17.57 -10.83 9.02
C LYS A 102 16.88 -9.48 9.24
N ASP A 103 16.28 -9.29 10.41
CA ASP A 103 15.63 -8.05 10.82
C ASP A 103 16.51 -7.26 11.78
N GLN A 104 17.24 -6.31 11.22
CA GLN A 104 18.19 -5.48 11.97
C GLN A 104 17.89 -4.01 11.70
N PHE A 105 17.56 -3.28 12.76
CA PHE A 105 17.27 -1.85 12.68
C PHE A 105 17.52 -1.13 13.99
N ASN A 106 17.68 0.18 13.89
CA ASN A 106 17.53 1.11 15.00
C ASN A 106 16.18 1.82 14.89
N GLU A 107 15.52 2.03 16.00
CA GLU A 107 14.20 2.68 16.09
C GLU A 107 14.29 3.92 16.99
N LEU A 108 13.65 4.98 16.53
CA LEU A 108 13.40 6.21 17.28
C LEU A 108 11.89 6.39 17.43
N THR A 109 11.42 6.45 18.66
CA THR A 109 10.04 6.81 18.99
C THR A 109 10.02 8.18 19.64
N ILE A 110 9.21 9.08 19.10
CA ILE A 110 8.97 10.41 19.64
C ILE A 110 7.52 10.49 20.08
N ASP A 111 7.28 10.52 21.39
CA ASP A 111 5.97 10.70 21.99
C ASP A 111 5.65 12.19 22.07
N PHE A 112 4.45 12.57 21.66
CA PHE A 112 3.98 13.95 21.69
C PHE A 112 2.85 14.15 22.70
N LYS A 113 2.69 15.38 23.15
CA LYS A 113 1.44 15.79 23.81
C LYS A 113 0.31 15.72 22.79
N GLY A 114 -0.86 15.25 23.19
CA GLY A 114 -2.00 15.05 22.28
C GLY A 114 -2.29 13.59 21.98
N GLY A 115 -1.57 12.66 22.63
CA GLY A 115 -1.89 11.22 22.59
C GLY A 115 -1.49 10.53 21.28
N TYR A 116 -0.33 10.87 20.76
CA TYR A 116 0.24 10.19 19.60
C TYR A 116 1.76 10.13 19.66
N SER A 117 2.33 9.22 18.90
CA SER A 117 3.76 9.06 18.69
C SER A 117 4.08 8.97 17.20
N LEU A 118 5.31 9.32 16.83
CA LEU A 118 5.95 9.00 15.58
C LEU A 118 7.05 7.98 15.81
N VAL A 119 7.02 6.90 15.05
CA VAL A 119 8.02 5.85 15.10
C VAL A 119 8.79 5.83 13.79
N PHE A 120 10.10 5.94 13.86
CA PHE A 120 11.02 5.85 12.73
C PHE A 120 11.91 4.64 12.90
N ARG A 121 12.14 3.90 11.81
CA ARG A 121 13.11 2.81 11.74
C ARG A 121 14.12 3.07 10.63
N ALA A 122 15.39 2.86 10.94
CA ALA A 122 16.48 2.92 9.98
C ALA A 122 17.07 1.50 9.82
N TYR A 123 17.05 1.01 8.60
CA TYR A 123 17.62 -0.26 8.12
C TYR A 123 18.81 0.05 7.22
N GLU A 124 19.71 -0.91 6.99
CA GLU A 124 20.80 -0.77 6.02
C GLU A 124 20.30 -0.53 4.59
N ASP A 125 19.09 -1.06 4.28
CA ASP A 125 18.44 -1.05 2.98
C ASP A 125 17.23 -0.09 2.90
N GLY A 126 17.12 0.87 3.86
CA GLY A 126 16.10 1.91 3.79
C GLY A 126 15.62 2.44 5.13
N ALA A 127 14.56 3.21 5.09
CA ALA A 127 13.92 3.81 6.25
C ALA A 127 12.39 3.68 6.17
N ALA A 128 11.74 3.73 7.32
CA ALA A 128 10.29 3.77 7.39
C ALA A 128 9.83 4.61 8.58
N TYR A 129 8.61 5.19 8.45
CA TYR A 129 7.95 5.84 9.57
C TYR A 129 6.46 5.49 9.63
N ARG A 130 5.88 5.62 10.82
CA ARG A 130 4.44 5.57 11.01
C ARG A 130 4.00 6.44 12.18
N PHE A 131 2.75 6.87 12.13
CA PHE A 131 2.05 7.39 13.31
C PHE A 131 1.55 6.23 14.17
N VAL A 132 1.45 6.50 15.48
CA VAL A 132 0.79 5.62 16.46
C VAL A 132 -0.11 6.47 17.30
N SER A 133 -1.39 6.13 17.40
CA SER A 133 -2.35 6.80 18.27
C SER A 133 -2.42 6.14 19.64
N GLU A 134 -2.42 6.95 20.69
CA GLU A 134 -2.71 6.55 22.07
C GLU A 134 -4.12 6.98 22.51
N LEU A 135 -4.94 7.50 21.58
CA LEU A 135 -6.31 7.87 21.86
C LEU A 135 -7.12 6.63 22.20
N LYS A 136 -7.92 6.70 23.27
CA LYS A 136 -8.68 5.52 23.74
C LYS A 136 -9.99 5.30 23.00
N LYS A 137 -10.54 6.31 22.37
CA LYS A 137 -11.84 6.25 21.68
C LYS A 137 -11.61 6.19 20.17
N PRO A 138 -12.54 5.56 19.41
CA PRO A 138 -12.54 5.64 17.96
C PRO A 138 -12.60 7.10 17.49
N PHE A 139 -11.95 7.37 16.36
CA PHE A 139 -11.89 8.68 15.72
C PHE A 139 -11.85 8.56 14.21
N MET A 140 -12.01 9.67 13.53
CA MET A 140 -11.95 9.74 12.06
C MET A 140 -10.76 10.58 11.63
N VAL A 141 -10.00 10.07 10.66
CA VAL A 141 -8.90 10.77 10.02
C VAL A 141 -9.46 11.55 8.82
N GLU A 142 -9.37 12.88 8.87
CA GLU A 142 -9.78 13.75 7.78
C GLU A 142 -8.78 13.65 6.61
N SER A 143 -7.49 13.79 6.90
CA SER A 143 -6.42 13.76 5.90
C SER A 143 -5.07 13.38 6.50
N GLU A 144 -4.18 12.85 5.66
CA GLU A 144 -2.78 12.59 5.98
C GLU A 144 -1.88 13.29 4.95
N GLN A 145 -0.89 14.03 5.43
CA GLN A 145 0.23 14.52 4.64
C GLN A 145 1.40 13.56 4.78
N ALA A 146 1.73 12.88 3.73
CA ALA A 146 2.89 12.00 3.61
C ALA A 146 3.75 12.48 2.44
N SER A 147 4.71 13.36 2.72
CA SER A 147 5.54 13.98 1.67
C SER A 147 6.86 13.26 1.51
N PHE A 148 7.36 13.24 0.27
CA PHE A 148 8.67 12.74 -0.14
C PHE A 148 9.30 13.79 -1.05
N CYS A 149 10.12 14.68 -0.48
CA CYS A 149 10.79 15.76 -1.19
C CYS A 149 12.17 15.30 -1.68
N PHE A 150 12.58 15.78 -2.85
CA PHE A 150 13.86 15.42 -3.46
C PHE A 150 14.73 16.67 -3.64
N PRO A 151 16.07 16.55 -3.54
CA PRO A 151 16.97 17.69 -3.60
C PRO A 151 17.08 18.33 -4.98
N ASN A 152 16.69 17.61 -6.02
CA ASN A 152 16.71 18.01 -7.44
C ASN A 152 15.57 17.31 -8.17
N ASP A 153 15.41 17.56 -9.46
CA ASP A 153 14.39 16.90 -10.31
C ASP A 153 14.80 15.46 -10.63
N PRO A 154 14.23 14.45 -9.94
CA PRO A 154 14.62 13.09 -10.18
C PRO A 154 13.84 12.48 -11.35
N LYS A 155 14.41 11.44 -11.93
CA LYS A 155 13.66 10.53 -12.78
C LYS A 155 12.76 9.66 -11.91
N VAL A 156 11.51 9.51 -12.32
CA VAL A 156 10.51 8.68 -11.62
C VAL A 156 9.94 7.63 -12.54
N PHE A 157 9.60 6.48 -11.97
CA PHE A 157 8.88 5.40 -12.63
C PHE A 157 7.52 5.29 -11.95
N VAL A 158 6.49 5.76 -12.62
CA VAL A 158 5.14 5.91 -12.10
C VAL A 158 4.14 5.16 -12.96
N ALA A 159 3.16 4.53 -12.32
CA ALA A 159 2.04 3.92 -13.01
C ALA A 159 0.74 4.57 -12.55
N SER A 160 0.08 5.28 -13.45
CA SER A 160 -1.17 5.98 -13.17
C SER A 160 -2.37 5.08 -13.45
N PRO A 161 -3.39 5.05 -12.56
CA PRO A 161 -4.62 4.34 -12.84
C PRO A 161 -5.36 5.01 -13.99
N LYS A 162 -5.94 4.19 -14.90
CA LYS A 162 -6.73 4.73 -16.02
C LYS A 162 -8.01 5.42 -15.56
N GLY A 163 -8.52 5.04 -14.40
CA GLY A 163 -9.80 5.48 -13.87
C GLY A 163 -10.98 5.03 -14.73
N ARG A 164 -12.13 4.81 -14.13
CA ARG A 164 -13.38 4.48 -14.84
C ARG A 164 -14.41 5.59 -14.61
N MET A 165 -15.37 5.68 -15.50
CA MET A 165 -16.48 6.65 -15.35
C MET A 165 -17.36 6.24 -14.16
N ASN A 166 -17.62 7.18 -13.26
CA ASN A 166 -18.47 7.02 -12.10
C ASN A 166 -19.26 8.31 -11.90
N GLU A 167 -20.59 8.26 -11.90
CA GLU A 167 -21.46 9.43 -11.78
C GLU A 167 -21.10 10.59 -12.73
N GLY A 168 -20.78 10.26 -13.99
CA GLY A 168 -20.44 11.25 -15.02
C GLY A 168 -19.04 11.85 -14.92
N LYS A 169 -18.21 11.40 -13.98
CA LYS A 169 -16.83 11.85 -13.80
C LYS A 169 -15.87 10.65 -13.82
N LYS A 170 -14.64 10.89 -14.25
CA LYS A 170 -13.57 9.91 -14.18
C LYS A 170 -13.07 9.80 -12.75
N ASP A 171 -13.22 8.62 -12.12
CA ASP A 171 -12.75 8.35 -10.77
C ASP A 171 -11.43 7.55 -10.86
N PRO A 172 -10.29 8.13 -10.47
CA PRO A 172 -9.00 7.44 -10.52
C PRO A 172 -8.91 6.28 -9.51
N PHE A 173 -9.69 6.32 -8.44
CA PHE A 173 -9.78 5.26 -7.45
C PHE A 173 -10.72 4.11 -7.87
N TYR A 174 -11.43 4.26 -8.98
CA TYR A 174 -12.21 3.20 -9.60
C TYR A 174 -11.45 2.69 -10.83
N SER A 175 -10.55 1.74 -10.64
CA SER A 175 -9.66 1.24 -11.67
C SER A 175 -9.23 -0.20 -11.36
N SER A 176 -8.67 -0.87 -12.35
CA SER A 176 -8.05 -2.19 -12.17
C SER A 176 -6.60 -2.10 -11.65
N PHE A 177 -6.03 -0.91 -11.52
CA PHE A 177 -4.64 -0.67 -11.08
C PHE A 177 -3.59 -1.47 -11.85
N GLN A 178 -3.86 -1.75 -13.11
CA GLN A 178 -2.96 -2.41 -14.06
C GLN A 178 -2.61 -1.42 -15.15
N ASN A 179 -1.36 -1.01 -15.20
CA ASN A 179 -0.83 -0.12 -16.24
C ASN A 179 0.66 -0.28 -16.39
N THR A 180 1.19 0.13 -17.53
CA THR A 180 2.63 0.22 -17.76
C THR A 180 3.21 1.40 -16.97
N TYR A 181 4.45 1.23 -16.49
CA TYR A 181 5.18 2.32 -15.86
C TYR A 181 5.63 3.33 -16.91
N LEU A 182 5.46 4.59 -16.59
CA LEU A 182 6.03 5.73 -17.31
C LEU A 182 7.37 6.11 -16.65
N GLU A 183 8.43 6.15 -17.44
CA GLU A 183 9.71 6.71 -17.05
C GLU A 183 9.76 8.17 -17.49
N THR A 184 9.94 9.11 -16.55
CA THR A 184 9.94 10.55 -16.84
C THR A 184 10.65 11.33 -15.73
N ALA A 185 11.05 12.60 -16.01
CA ALA A 185 11.41 13.51 -14.94
C ALA A 185 10.18 13.85 -14.09
N LEU A 186 10.35 14.01 -12.77
CA LEU A 186 9.24 14.34 -11.88
C LEU A 186 8.54 15.63 -12.32
N SER A 187 9.28 16.65 -12.70
CA SER A 187 8.73 17.93 -13.18
C SER A 187 7.89 17.82 -14.45
N ALA A 188 8.14 16.79 -15.28
CA ALA A 188 7.43 16.53 -16.52
C ALA A 188 6.22 15.59 -16.35
N TRP A 189 6.08 14.95 -15.21
CA TRP A 189 4.90 14.14 -14.91
C TRP A 189 3.67 15.03 -14.71
N ASP A 190 2.56 14.62 -15.29
CA ASP A 190 1.31 15.38 -15.23
C ASP A 190 0.82 15.56 -13.79
N LYS A 191 0.64 16.81 -13.36
CA LYS A 191 0.26 17.19 -11.99
C LYS A 191 -1.16 16.75 -11.58
N GLU A 192 -2.02 16.51 -12.56
CA GLU A 192 -3.39 16.05 -12.33
C GLU A 192 -3.49 14.53 -12.18
N GLN A 193 -2.42 13.82 -12.48
CA GLN A 193 -2.38 12.37 -12.33
C GLN A 193 -1.98 11.95 -10.93
N ILE A 194 -2.46 10.77 -10.56
CA ILE A 194 -1.99 10.03 -9.39
C ILE A 194 -1.27 8.76 -9.84
N ALA A 195 -0.37 8.24 -9.03
CA ALA A 195 0.25 6.94 -9.26
C ALA A 195 -0.02 6.01 -8.09
N PHE A 196 -0.23 4.72 -8.39
CA PHE A 196 -0.29 3.70 -7.36
C PHE A 196 1.11 3.21 -6.98
N LEU A 197 1.24 2.67 -5.77
CA LEU A 197 2.49 2.12 -5.27
C LEU A 197 2.77 0.71 -5.83
N PRO A 198 4.06 0.31 -5.90
CA PRO A 198 5.26 1.08 -5.54
C PRO A 198 5.63 2.11 -6.60
N VAL A 199 6.29 3.19 -6.19
CA VAL A 199 6.90 4.19 -7.08
C VAL A 199 8.40 4.14 -6.93
N LEU A 200 9.13 4.10 -8.04
CA LEU A 200 10.59 4.13 -8.04
C LEU A 200 11.08 5.52 -8.43
N VAL A 201 12.08 6.01 -7.70
CA VAL A 201 12.72 7.31 -7.91
C VAL A 201 14.21 7.09 -8.05
N GLU A 202 14.81 7.65 -9.10
CA GLU A 202 16.25 7.62 -9.29
C GLU A 202 16.90 8.79 -8.56
N GLY A 203 17.66 8.46 -7.52
CA GLY A 203 18.41 9.43 -6.73
C GLY A 203 19.80 9.73 -7.29
N LYS A 204 20.62 10.40 -6.48
CA LYS A 204 21.99 10.75 -6.82
C LYS A 204 22.86 9.49 -7.03
N ASN A 205 23.78 9.56 -7.98
CA ASN A 205 24.75 8.50 -8.31
C ASN A 205 24.11 7.17 -8.74
N GLY A 206 22.90 7.20 -9.32
CA GLY A 206 22.20 6.00 -9.76
C GLY A 206 21.52 5.20 -8.65
N LYS A 207 21.61 5.65 -7.40
CA LYS A 207 20.89 5.05 -6.27
C LYS A 207 19.39 5.13 -6.52
N LYS A 208 18.64 4.18 -5.98
CA LYS A 208 17.19 4.10 -6.14
C LYS A 208 16.48 4.28 -4.80
N ILE A 209 15.32 4.90 -4.87
CA ILE A 209 14.37 4.99 -3.75
C ILE A 209 13.07 4.34 -4.23
N CYS A 210 12.66 3.24 -3.60
CA CYS A 210 11.34 2.68 -3.85
C CYS A 210 10.40 3.08 -2.73
N ILE A 211 9.40 3.91 -3.07
CA ILE A 211 8.37 4.35 -2.12
C ILE A 211 7.25 3.33 -2.14
N THR A 212 6.92 2.81 -0.98
CA THR A 212 5.82 1.86 -0.77
C THR A 212 5.25 1.99 0.64
N GLU A 213 4.38 1.09 1.02
CA GLU A 213 3.82 0.98 2.36
C GLU A 213 3.83 -0.45 2.86
N ALA A 214 3.71 -0.62 4.17
CA ALA A 214 3.64 -1.93 4.81
C ALA A 214 2.67 -1.89 5.99
N ASP A 215 2.19 -3.06 6.38
CA ASP A 215 1.26 -3.23 7.49
C ASP A 215 -0.06 -2.43 7.29
N LEU A 216 -0.60 -2.51 6.08
CA LEU A 216 -1.82 -1.81 5.67
C LEU A 216 -3.05 -2.51 6.27
N MET A 217 -3.40 -2.11 7.50
CA MET A 217 -4.52 -2.67 8.26
C MET A 217 -5.57 -1.59 8.53
N ASN A 218 -6.80 -1.80 8.05
CA ASN A 218 -7.96 -0.92 8.30
C ASN A 218 -7.71 0.56 7.99
N TYR A 219 -6.95 0.84 6.94
CA TYR A 219 -6.60 2.17 6.48
C TYR A 219 -6.54 2.20 4.94
N PRO A 220 -6.88 3.32 4.27
CA PRO A 220 -6.79 3.37 2.81
C PRO A 220 -5.35 3.25 2.32
N GLY A 221 -5.15 2.50 1.23
CA GLY A 221 -3.86 2.44 0.54
C GLY A 221 -3.42 3.80 0.03
N MET A 222 -2.13 4.08 0.13
CA MET A 222 -1.54 5.33 -0.35
C MET A 222 -1.33 5.29 -1.86
N TYR A 223 -1.76 6.33 -2.53
CA TYR A 223 -1.30 6.73 -3.86
C TYR A 223 -0.39 7.94 -3.70
N VAL A 224 0.30 8.32 -4.76
CA VAL A 224 1.08 9.56 -4.76
C VAL A 224 0.65 10.46 -5.91
N LYS A 225 0.80 11.75 -5.72
CA LYS A 225 0.66 12.79 -6.73
C LYS A 225 1.87 13.71 -6.72
N HIS A 226 2.00 14.56 -7.72
CA HIS A 226 2.97 15.63 -7.70
C HIS A 226 2.74 16.52 -6.48
N GLY A 227 3.78 16.74 -5.67
CA GLY A 227 3.66 17.53 -4.45
C GLY A 227 3.76 19.03 -4.69
N GLU A 228 3.45 19.81 -3.65
CA GLU A 228 3.46 21.27 -3.70
C GLU A 228 4.82 21.89 -3.35
N HIS A 229 5.77 21.09 -2.83
CA HIS A 229 7.04 21.55 -2.30
C HIS A 229 8.21 21.17 -3.22
N GLY A 230 8.53 22.04 -4.19
CA GLY A 230 9.66 21.80 -5.10
C GLY A 230 9.49 20.50 -5.90
N TYR A 231 10.52 19.67 -5.91
CA TYR A 231 10.45 18.31 -6.49
C TYR A 231 10.00 17.35 -5.41
N SER A 232 8.71 17.08 -5.35
CA SER A 232 8.13 16.19 -4.31
C SER A 232 7.00 15.33 -4.83
N LEU A 233 6.79 14.22 -4.14
CA LEU A 233 5.60 13.37 -4.22
C LEU A 233 4.84 13.49 -2.90
N ASP A 234 3.54 13.70 -2.95
CA ASP A 234 2.67 13.74 -1.78
C ASP A 234 1.69 12.56 -1.79
N GLY A 235 1.51 11.94 -0.64
CA GLY A 235 0.51 10.91 -0.44
C GLY A 235 -0.91 11.44 -0.69
N ILE A 236 -1.72 10.65 -1.39
CA ILE A 236 -3.15 10.90 -1.58
C ILE A 236 -3.92 9.62 -1.28
N PHE A 237 -5.08 9.76 -0.67
CA PHE A 237 -5.88 8.65 -0.17
C PHE A 237 -7.31 8.77 -0.67
N ALA A 238 -7.91 7.63 -1.04
CA ALA A 238 -9.34 7.59 -1.33
C ALA A 238 -10.13 7.93 -0.07
N ALA A 239 -11.09 8.84 -0.18
CA ALA A 239 -11.98 9.15 0.93
C ALA A 239 -12.90 7.95 1.24
N TYR A 240 -13.30 7.82 2.51
CA TYR A 240 -14.05 6.67 3.02
C TYR A 240 -15.38 6.48 2.26
N PRO A 241 -15.74 5.25 1.85
CA PRO A 241 -16.98 5.00 1.14
C PRO A 241 -18.20 5.33 2.00
N LYS A 242 -19.13 6.14 1.44
CA LYS A 242 -20.42 6.43 2.06
C LYS A 242 -21.53 5.56 1.49
N THR A 243 -21.63 5.53 0.16
CA THR A 243 -22.64 4.73 -0.55
C THR A 243 -21.93 3.81 -1.52
N ILE A 244 -22.17 2.52 -1.37
CA ILE A 244 -21.67 1.49 -2.28
C ILE A 244 -22.89 0.83 -2.93
N VAL A 245 -22.86 0.66 -4.24
CA VAL A 245 -23.88 -0.11 -4.99
C VAL A 245 -23.21 -1.26 -5.70
N ASP A 246 -23.93 -2.37 -5.83
CA ASP A 246 -23.43 -3.51 -6.60
C ASP A 246 -23.43 -3.16 -8.10
N GLU A 247 -22.37 -3.54 -8.81
CA GLU A 247 -22.37 -3.45 -10.27
C GLU A 247 -23.34 -4.46 -10.90
N VAL A 248 -23.63 -4.29 -12.19
CA VAL A 248 -24.62 -5.10 -12.93
C VAL A 248 -24.34 -6.61 -12.84
N ARG A 249 -23.07 -7.03 -12.83
CA ARG A 249 -22.67 -8.44 -12.69
C ARG A 249 -22.65 -8.94 -11.25
N GLY A 250 -22.81 -8.04 -10.26
CA GLY A 250 -22.80 -8.39 -8.84
C GLY A 250 -21.43 -8.84 -8.30
N LEU A 251 -20.36 -8.64 -9.06
CA LEU A 251 -19.02 -9.13 -8.69
C LEU A 251 -18.29 -8.20 -7.75
N LYS A 252 -18.55 -6.89 -7.85
CA LYS A 252 -17.90 -5.84 -7.06
C LYS A 252 -18.87 -4.75 -6.65
N GLY A 253 -18.50 -4.00 -5.61
CA GLY A 253 -19.15 -2.75 -5.22
C GLY A 253 -18.55 -1.56 -5.97
N VAL A 254 -19.40 -0.58 -6.31
CA VAL A 254 -18.98 0.70 -6.88
C VAL A 254 -19.28 1.80 -5.87
N VAL A 255 -18.27 2.52 -5.43
CA VAL A 255 -18.43 3.64 -4.49
C VAL A 255 -19.07 4.82 -5.23
N LYS A 256 -20.33 5.14 -4.90
CA LYS A 256 -21.10 6.24 -5.52
C LYS A 256 -20.90 7.57 -4.82
N SER A 257 -20.70 7.54 -3.52
CA SER A 257 -20.40 8.73 -2.74
C SER A 257 -19.41 8.41 -1.63
N ARG A 258 -18.69 9.43 -1.16
CA ARG A 258 -17.65 9.31 -0.15
C ARG A 258 -17.92 10.25 1.01
N GLU A 259 -17.42 9.91 2.18
CA GLU A 259 -17.42 10.74 3.37
C GLU A 259 -16.33 11.84 3.28
N PRO A 260 -16.41 12.91 4.11
CA PRO A 260 -15.38 13.96 4.14
C PRO A 260 -14.14 13.57 4.97
N TYR A 261 -13.86 12.29 5.11
CA TYR A 261 -12.70 11.75 5.83
C TYR A 261 -12.19 10.49 5.11
N ILE A 262 -10.94 10.10 5.39
CA ILE A 262 -10.28 8.98 4.70
C ILE A 262 -10.37 7.67 5.47
N ALA A 263 -10.46 7.70 6.80
CA ALA A 263 -10.52 6.49 7.61
C ALA A 263 -11.33 6.66 8.90
N ARG A 264 -11.96 5.58 9.34
CA ARG A 264 -12.42 5.36 10.72
C ARG A 264 -11.39 4.47 11.41
N VAL A 265 -10.95 4.87 12.57
CA VAL A 265 -9.83 4.21 13.27
C VAL A 265 -10.24 3.94 14.70
N GLU A 266 -9.97 2.74 15.18
CA GLU A 266 -10.09 2.42 16.60
C GLU A 266 -9.00 3.14 17.40
N GLY A 267 -9.26 3.45 18.65
CA GLY A 267 -8.25 4.00 19.54
C GLY A 267 -7.06 3.07 19.73
N ASN A 268 -5.91 3.59 20.12
CA ASN A 268 -4.63 2.84 20.28
C ASN A 268 -4.21 2.10 18.99
N THR A 269 -4.24 2.78 17.87
CA THR A 269 -3.94 2.21 16.54
C THR A 269 -2.55 2.59 16.08
N ALA A 270 -1.81 1.63 15.53
CA ALA A 270 -0.64 1.87 14.71
C ALA A 270 -1.06 2.00 13.25
N PHE A 271 -0.70 3.11 12.60
CA PHE A 271 -0.97 3.35 11.20
C PHE A 271 0.00 2.60 10.29
N PRO A 272 -0.30 2.44 9.00
CA PRO A 272 0.61 1.80 8.06
C PRO A 272 1.98 2.49 8.03
N TRP A 273 3.02 1.70 7.77
CA TRP A 273 4.35 2.23 7.54
C TRP A 273 4.44 2.92 6.18
N ARG A 274 5.02 4.10 6.15
CA ARG A 274 5.51 4.76 4.94
C ARG A 274 6.95 4.35 4.74
N VAL A 275 7.22 3.64 3.65
CA VAL A 275 8.46 2.89 3.44
C VAL A 275 9.27 3.51 2.30
N MET A 276 10.53 3.73 2.54
CA MET A 276 11.53 4.17 1.57
C MET A 276 12.63 3.12 1.51
N VAL A 277 12.50 2.17 0.58
CA VAL A 277 13.58 1.24 0.26
C VAL A 277 14.67 2.02 -0.45
N ILE A 278 15.92 1.83 -0.04
CA ILE A 278 17.09 2.46 -0.68
C ILE A 278 18.00 1.36 -1.22
N ALA A 279 18.35 1.45 -2.48
CA ALA A 279 19.22 0.52 -3.17
C ALA A 279 20.32 1.28 -3.91
N LYS A 280 21.53 0.71 -3.95
CA LYS A 280 22.65 1.27 -4.72
C LYS A 280 22.49 1.03 -6.20
N ASP A 281 21.89 -0.10 -6.55
CA ASP A 281 21.63 -0.54 -7.91
C ASP A 281 20.29 -1.30 -8.00
N ASP A 282 19.87 -1.62 -9.21
CA ASP A 282 18.59 -2.25 -9.49
C ASP A 282 18.52 -3.70 -8.96
N ALA A 283 19.64 -4.40 -8.86
CA ALA A 283 19.67 -5.78 -8.38
C ALA A 283 19.31 -5.89 -6.89
N GLU A 284 19.69 -4.90 -6.08
CA GLU A 284 19.34 -4.86 -4.65
C GLU A 284 17.83 -4.74 -4.42
N LEU A 285 17.08 -4.09 -5.33
CA LEU A 285 15.62 -3.97 -5.22
C LEU A 285 14.92 -5.33 -5.26
N LEU A 286 15.40 -6.26 -6.10
CA LEU A 286 14.79 -7.58 -6.24
C LEU A 286 14.92 -8.44 -4.97
N CYS A 287 15.92 -8.15 -4.15
CA CYS A 287 16.25 -8.88 -2.94
C CYS A 287 15.79 -8.18 -1.66
N ASN A 288 15.13 -7.03 -1.76
CA ASN A 288 14.70 -6.26 -0.61
C ASN A 288 13.52 -6.92 0.10
N ASP A 289 13.56 -6.92 1.43
CA ASP A 289 12.57 -7.57 2.30
C ASP A 289 11.93 -6.59 3.31
N MET A 290 12.06 -5.28 3.11
CA MET A 290 11.59 -4.29 4.11
C MET A 290 10.11 -4.43 4.46
N VAL A 291 9.25 -4.77 3.48
CA VAL A 291 7.82 -4.98 3.74
C VAL A 291 7.60 -6.14 4.73
N TYR A 292 8.36 -7.23 4.61
CA TYR A 292 8.30 -8.35 5.57
C TYR A 292 8.83 -7.98 6.95
N LYS A 293 9.91 -7.18 7.03
CA LYS A 293 10.50 -6.71 8.28
C LYS A 293 9.55 -5.77 9.05
N LEU A 294 8.67 -5.06 8.34
CA LEU A 294 7.77 -4.06 8.90
C LEU A 294 6.36 -4.61 9.17
N ALA A 295 6.01 -5.74 8.58
CA ALA A 295 4.69 -6.35 8.73
C ALA A 295 4.44 -6.85 10.15
N THR A 296 3.18 -6.77 10.58
CA THR A 296 2.72 -7.45 11.78
C THR A 296 2.98 -8.96 11.65
N PRO A 297 3.51 -9.64 12.67
CA PRO A 297 3.73 -11.08 12.65
C PRO A 297 2.46 -11.86 12.30
N ALA A 298 2.62 -12.97 11.60
CA ALA A 298 1.51 -13.86 11.26
C ALA A 298 0.78 -14.33 12.53
N GLN A 299 -0.55 -14.34 12.47
CA GLN A 299 -1.40 -14.76 13.60
C GLN A 299 -1.55 -16.29 13.68
N PHE A 300 -1.21 -17.00 12.60
CA PHE A 300 -1.25 -18.46 12.54
C PHE A 300 0.13 -19.05 12.77
N THR A 301 0.17 -20.24 13.33
CA THR A 301 1.40 -21.02 13.56
C THR A 301 1.50 -22.23 12.64
N ASP A 302 0.37 -22.73 12.13
CA ASP A 302 0.31 -23.82 11.17
C ASP A 302 -0.03 -23.32 9.76
N PHE A 303 0.91 -23.47 8.84
CA PHE A 303 0.80 -23.14 7.43
C PHE A 303 0.90 -24.38 6.52
N SER A 304 0.86 -25.58 7.08
CA SER A 304 1.03 -26.85 6.36
C SER A 304 -0.05 -27.07 5.29
N TRP A 305 -1.21 -26.44 5.46
CA TRP A 305 -2.32 -26.49 4.52
C TRP A 305 -2.11 -25.66 3.27
N ILE A 306 -1.20 -24.69 3.28
CA ILE A 306 -0.89 -23.86 2.11
C ILE A 306 0.15 -24.58 1.26
N LYS A 307 -0.23 -24.98 0.05
CA LYS A 307 0.64 -25.69 -0.90
C LYS A 307 0.81 -24.85 -2.15
N PRO A 308 1.92 -24.10 -2.28
CA PRO A 308 2.23 -23.37 -3.50
C PRO A 308 2.39 -24.32 -4.68
N GLY A 309 1.92 -23.89 -5.86
CA GLY A 309 2.01 -24.68 -7.08
C GLY A 309 1.75 -23.85 -8.33
N LYS A 310 1.93 -24.48 -9.47
CA LYS A 310 1.61 -23.91 -10.78
C LYS A 310 0.11 -24.06 -11.05
N VAL A 311 -0.45 -23.11 -11.79
CA VAL A 311 -1.88 -23.07 -12.12
C VAL A 311 -2.07 -23.07 -13.63
N ALA A 312 -2.88 -23.98 -14.17
CA ALA A 312 -3.43 -23.85 -15.49
C ALA A 312 -4.65 -22.95 -15.42
N TRP A 313 -4.57 -21.80 -16.09
CA TRP A 313 -5.59 -20.75 -16.03
C TRP A 313 -6.32 -20.61 -17.35
N ASP A 314 -7.62 -20.92 -17.32
CA ASP A 314 -8.51 -20.96 -18.49
C ASP A 314 -8.70 -19.60 -19.16
N TRP A 315 -8.79 -18.51 -18.38
CA TRP A 315 -8.96 -17.15 -18.91
C TRP A 315 -7.74 -16.66 -19.71
N TRP A 316 -6.55 -17.23 -19.47
CA TRP A 316 -5.33 -16.82 -20.17
C TRP A 316 -5.45 -16.92 -21.70
N ASN A 317 -6.21 -17.89 -22.20
CA ASN A 317 -6.49 -18.11 -23.62
C ASN A 317 -7.98 -18.08 -23.95
N ASP A 318 -8.81 -17.41 -23.12
CA ASP A 318 -10.23 -17.19 -23.34
C ASP A 318 -11.01 -18.51 -23.56
N TRP A 319 -10.74 -19.51 -22.70
CA TRP A 319 -11.28 -20.89 -22.77
C TRP A 319 -11.13 -21.59 -24.12
N ASN A 320 -10.32 -21.07 -25.05
CA ASN A 320 -10.18 -21.64 -26.38
C ASN A 320 -9.34 -22.92 -26.38
N LEU A 321 -9.84 -23.94 -27.06
CA LEU A 321 -9.13 -25.18 -27.32
C LEU A 321 -9.17 -25.49 -28.79
N TYR A 322 -8.14 -26.19 -29.30
CA TYR A 322 -8.05 -26.67 -30.70
C TYR A 322 -8.01 -28.18 -30.74
N ASN A 323 -8.53 -28.75 -31.88
CA ASN A 323 -8.52 -30.20 -32.14
C ASN A 323 -9.26 -30.98 -31.04
N VAL A 324 -10.40 -30.47 -30.60
CA VAL A 324 -11.35 -31.13 -29.71
C VAL A 324 -12.65 -31.39 -30.44
N ASP A 325 -13.39 -32.42 -30.04
CA ASP A 325 -14.65 -32.85 -30.64
C ASP A 325 -15.89 -32.28 -29.91
N PHE A 326 -15.66 -31.33 -29.03
CA PHE A 326 -16.69 -30.59 -28.29
C PHE A 326 -16.51 -29.08 -28.43
N ARG A 327 -17.54 -28.33 -28.07
CA ARG A 327 -17.46 -26.87 -28.03
C ARG A 327 -16.70 -26.40 -26.81
N ALA A 328 -15.51 -25.81 -27.00
CA ALA A 328 -14.74 -25.19 -25.92
C ALA A 328 -15.51 -24.00 -25.30
N GLY A 329 -15.35 -23.80 -24.03
CA GLY A 329 -16.01 -22.75 -23.24
C GLY A 329 -16.11 -23.12 -21.76
N ILE A 330 -17.02 -22.46 -21.02
CA ILE A 330 -17.24 -22.75 -19.61
C ILE A 330 -18.15 -23.98 -19.50
N ASN A 331 -17.57 -25.17 -19.53
CA ASN A 331 -18.27 -26.45 -19.43
C ASN A 331 -17.33 -27.57 -18.92
N ASN A 332 -17.91 -28.67 -18.50
CA ASN A 332 -17.18 -29.80 -17.92
C ASN A 332 -16.14 -30.39 -18.87
N GLU A 333 -16.41 -30.51 -20.16
CA GLU A 333 -15.47 -31.08 -21.14
C GLU A 333 -14.20 -30.23 -21.23
N THR A 334 -14.37 -28.93 -21.31
CA THR A 334 -13.24 -27.99 -21.35
C THR A 334 -12.37 -28.11 -20.08
N TYR A 335 -12.98 -28.13 -18.90
CA TYR A 335 -12.21 -28.23 -17.66
C TYR A 335 -11.57 -29.60 -17.45
N LYS A 336 -12.18 -30.69 -17.91
CA LYS A 336 -11.53 -32.00 -17.96
C LYS A 336 -10.28 -31.99 -18.84
N TYR A 337 -10.34 -31.31 -19.99
CA TYR A 337 -9.17 -31.13 -20.84
C TYR A 337 -8.04 -30.36 -20.13
N TYR A 338 -8.36 -29.27 -19.43
CA TYR A 338 -7.37 -28.53 -18.62
C TYR A 338 -6.80 -29.39 -17.50
N ILE A 339 -7.62 -30.19 -16.83
CA ILE A 339 -7.18 -31.12 -15.77
C ILE A 339 -6.24 -32.19 -16.33
N ASP A 340 -6.55 -32.79 -17.49
CA ASP A 340 -5.69 -33.76 -18.16
C ASP A 340 -4.36 -33.14 -18.59
N PHE A 341 -4.39 -31.91 -19.11
CA PHE A 341 -3.20 -31.14 -19.43
C PHE A 341 -2.35 -30.88 -18.18
N ALA A 342 -2.97 -30.38 -17.11
CA ALA A 342 -2.30 -30.12 -15.86
C ALA A 342 -1.64 -31.38 -15.28
N SER A 343 -2.37 -32.49 -15.25
CA SER A 343 -1.85 -33.79 -14.81
C SER A 343 -0.65 -34.25 -15.64
N LYS A 344 -0.76 -34.16 -16.97
CA LYS A 344 0.30 -34.56 -17.91
C LYS A 344 1.60 -33.78 -17.71
N PHE A 345 1.52 -32.49 -17.41
CA PHE A 345 2.67 -31.59 -17.30
C PHE A 345 3.09 -31.29 -15.87
N GLY A 346 2.52 -31.95 -14.88
CA GLY A 346 2.86 -31.75 -13.46
C GLY A 346 2.53 -30.35 -12.98
N ILE A 347 1.37 -29.83 -13.37
CA ILE A 347 0.76 -28.58 -12.88
C ILE A 347 -0.19 -28.97 -11.76
N GLU A 348 -0.04 -28.36 -10.61
CA GLU A 348 -0.74 -28.73 -9.40
C GLU A 348 -2.21 -28.32 -9.40
N TYR A 349 -2.56 -27.20 -10.08
CA TYR A 349 -3.89 -26.60 -10.00
C TYR A 349 -4.48 -26.27 -11.35
N VAL A 350 -5.81 -26.34 -11.43
CA VAL A 350 -6.64 -25.69 -12.47
C VAL A 350 -7.55 -24.69 -11.79
N ILE A 351 -7.60 -23.45 -12.30
CA ILE A 351 -8.55 -22.44 -11.83
C ILE A 351 -9.75 -22.36 -12.77
N LEU A 352 -10.94 -22.37 -12.19
CA LEU A 352 -12.18 -21.99 -12.86
C LEU A 352 -12.36 -20.50 -12.64
N ASP A 353 -12.13 -19.67 -13.69
CA ASP A 353 -12.30 -18.22 -13.64
C ASP A 353 -13.77 -17.81 -13.64
N GLU A 354 -14.07 -16.52 -13.77
CA GLU A 354 -15.42 -15.96 -13.79
C GLU A 354 -16.34 -16.72 -14.75
N GLY A 355 -17.53 -17.12 -14.29
CA GLY A 355 -18.57 -17.69 -15.13
C GLY A 355 -19.01 -19.11 -14.75
N TRP A 356 -18.34 -19.81 -13.85
CA TRP A 356 -18.79 -21.11 -13.32
C TRP A 356 -20.02 -20.98 -12.40
N ALA A 357 -20.20 -19.82 -11.73
CA ALA A 357 -21.38 -19.46 -10.97
C ALA A 357 -22.32 -18.58 -11.79
N VAL A 358 -23.62 -18.63 -11.51
CA VAL A 358 -24.63 -17.88 -12.25
C VAL A 358 -24.36 -16.38 -12.21
N PRO A 359 -24.15 -15.71 -13.36
CA PRO A 359 -23.78 -14.32 -13.40
C PRO A 359 -24.92 -13.39 -12.95
N GLY A 360 -24.57 -12.22 -12.41
CA GLY A 360 -25.50 -11.15 -12.03
C GLY A 360 -26.18 -11.31 -10.67
N LYS A 361 -26.05 -12.47 -10.00
CA LYS A 361 -26.71 -12.73 -8.71
C LYS A 361 -25.80 -12.49 -7.49
N ALA A 362 -24.49 -12.41 -7.69
CA ALA A 362 -23.52 -12.44 -6.60
C ALA A 362 -23.81 -13.59 -5.60
N ASP A 363 -24.06 -14.78 -6.14
CA ASP A 363 -24.35 -16.01 -5.41
C ASP A 363 -23.36 -17.08 -5.82
N LEU A 364 -22.51 -17.51 -4.90
CA LEU A 364 -21.50 -18.53 -5.13
C LEU A 364 -22.04 -19.97 -4.95
N PHE A 365 -23.30 -20.15 -4.60
CA PHE A 365 -23.92 -21.48 -4.41
C PHE A 365 -24.73 -21.95 -5.63
N GLU A 366 -25.05 -21.05 -6.55
CA GLU A 366 -25.77 -21.35 -7.78
C GLU A 366 -24.78 -21.51 -8.95
N VAL A 367 -24.47 -22.75 -9.27
CA VAL A 367 -23.56 -23.13 -10.38
C VAL A 367 -24.35 -23.15 -11.69
N ILE A 368 -23.71 -22.77 -12.81
CA ILE A 368 -24.35 -22.85 -14.13
C ILE A 368 -24.62 -24.32 -14.53
N PRO A 369 -25.64 -24.60 -15.34
CA PRO A 369 -26.00 -25.97 -15.74
C PRO A 369 -24.90 -26.74 -16.47
N GLU A 370 -24.01 -26.07 -17.16
CA GLU A 370 -22.90 -26.63 -17.93
C GLU A 370 -21.74 -27.11 -17.06
N ILE A 371 -21.76 -26.81 -15.75
CA ILE A 371 -20.72 -27.17 -14.77
C ILE A 371 -21.27 -28.08 -13.68
N ASP A 372 -20.76 -29.29 -13.60
CA ASP A 372 -20.89 -30.17 -12.43
C ASP A 372 -19.59 -30.11 -11.60
N LEU A 373 -19.56 -29.27 -10.57
CA LEU A 373 -18.39 -29.12 -9.70
C LEU A 373 -18.01 -30.40 -8.97
N LYS A 374 -18.99 -31.24 -8.61
CA LYS A 374 -18.69 -32.51 -7.90
C LYS A 374 -17.97 -33.48 -8.82
N GLU A 375 -18.42 -33.57 -10.05
CA GLU A 375 -17.77 -34.39 -11.07
C GLU A 375 -16.36 -33.87 -11.34
N LEU A 376 -16.19 -32.56 -11.56
CA LEU A 376 -14.87 -31.95 -11.83
C LEU A 376 -13.89 -32.12 -10.67
N ILE A 377 -14.33 -31.94 -9.42
CA ILE A 377 -13.50 -32.15 -8.25
C ILE A 377 -13.06 -33.63 -8.14
N SER A 378 -13.99 -34.57 -8.36
CA SER A 378 -13.68 -35.98 -8.35
C SER A 378 -12.70 -36.37 -9.46
N TYR A 379 -12.91 -35.84 -10.67
CA TYR A 379 -12.05 -36.04 -11.82
C TYR A 379 -10.65 -35.50 -11.57
N ALA A 380 -10.53 -34.25 -11.10
CA ALA A 380 -9.25 -33.62 -10.80
C ALA A 380 -8.45 -34.40 -9.76
N LYS A 381 -9.10 -34.85 -8.68
CA LYS A 381 -8.46 -35.70 -7.67
C LYS A 381 -7.93 -37.00 -8.24
N SER A 382 -8.68 -37.64 -9.14
CA SER A 382 -8.23 -38.88 -9.80
C SER A 382 -6.97 -38.66 -10.65
N LYS A 383 -6.67 -37.43 -11.01
CA LYS A 383 -5.53 -36.99 -11.82
C LYS A 383 -4.42 -36.32 -11.02
N ASN A 384 -4.52 -36.27 -9.68
CA ASN A 384 -3.63 -35.51 -8.77
C ASN A 384 -3.54 -34.01 -9.12
N VAL A 385 -4.65 -33.42 -9.50
CA VAL A 385 -4.82 -31.99 -9.76
C VAL A 385 -5.87 -31.44 -8.80
N ASP A 386 -5.60 -30.28 -8.24
CA ASP A 386 -6.56 -29.60 -7.38
C ASP A 386 -7.27 -28.45 -8.11
N LEU A 387 -8.47 -28.09 -7.67
CA LEU A 387 -9.25 -27.02 -8.27
C LEU A 387 -9.24 -25.78 -7.41
N ILE A 388 -9.17 -24.62 -8.09
CA ILE A 388 -9.32 -23.28 -7.52
C ILE A 388 -10.57 -22.66 -8.14
N LEU A 389 -11.44 -22.06 -7.31
CA LEU A 389 -12.60 -21.32 -7.78
C LEU A 389 -12.35 -19.83 -7.69
N TRP A 390 -12.55 -19.13 -8.80
CA TRP A 390 -12.59 -17.68 -8.79
C TRP A 390 -13.89 -17.18 -8.15
N ALA A 391 -13.82 -16.12 -7.36
CA ALA A 391 -15.00 -15.52 -6.74
C ALA A 391 -14.92 -13.99 -6.81
N GLY A 392 -16.05 -13.36 -7.13
CA GLY A 392 -16.20 -11.92 -6.98
C GLY A 392 -16.25 -11.53 -5.51
N TYR A 393 -15.55 -10.45 -5.15
CA TYR A 393 -15.47 -9.98 -3.76
C TYR A 393 -16.84 -9.80 -3.09
N ARG A 394 -17.80 -9.16 -3.78
CA ARG A 394 -19.13 -8.90 -3.21
C ARG A 394 -19.93 -10.17 -2.93
N ALA A 395 -19.80 -11.17 -3.80
CA ALA A 395 -20.44 -12.45 -3.59
C ALA A 395 -19.85 -13.21 -2.39
N PHE A 396 -18.53 -13.11 -2.23
CA PHE A 396 -17.80 -13.73 -1.13
C PHE A 396 -18.08 -13.02 0.21
N GLU A 397 -18.05 -11.69 0.25
CA GLU A 397 -18.28 -10.86 1.44
C GLU A 397 -19.66 -11.09 2.06
N LYS A 398 -20.69 -11.34 1.24
CA LYS A 398 -22.07 -11.55 1.71
C LYS A 398 -22.21 -12.68 2.71
N ASP A 399 -21.47 -13.77 2.55
CA ASP A 399 -21.58 -14.97 3.40
C ASP A 399 -20.28 -15.78 3.40
N MET A 400 -19.19 -15.13 3.74
CA MET A 400 -17.83 -15.68 3.69
C MET A 400 -17.71 -17.00 4.46
N ASP A 401 -18.25 -17.06 5.68
CA ASP A 401 -18.17 -18.26 6.50
C ASP A 401 -18.88 -19.46 5.88
N ARG A 402 -20.05 -19.24 5.28
CA ARG A 402 -20.82 -20.29 4.62
C ARG A 402 -20.13 -20.74 3.34
N VAL A 403 -19.60 -19.79 2.54
CA VAL A 403 -18.85 -20.09 1.32
C VAL A 403 -17.63 -20.93 1.64
N CYS A 404 -16.82 -20.51 2.63
CA CYS A 404 -15.64 -21.25 3.04
C CYS A 404 -16.00 -22.68 3.52
N LYS A 405 -17.00 -22.83 4.38
CA LYS A 405 -17.44 -24.13 4.89
C LYS A 405 -17.98 -25.04 3.77
N HIS A 406 -18.76 -24.48 2.85
CA HIS A 406 -19.34 -25.24 1.74
C HIS A 406 -18.28 -25.82 0.83
N TYR A 407 -17.37 -24.98 0.34
CA TYR A 407 -16.34 -25.41 -0.61
C TYR A 407 -15.21 -26.22 0.06
N ALA A 408 -14.89 -25.97 1.30
CA ALA A 408 -14.00 -26.83 2.07
C ALA A 408 -14.57 -28.26 2.23
N ALA A 409 -15.88 -28.40 2.48
CA ALA A 409 -16.54 -29.69 2.56
C ALA A 409 -16.54 -30.45 1.20
N MET A 410 -16.50 -29.74 0.08
CA MET A 410 -16.33 -30.31 -1.25
C MET A 410 -14.88 -30.60 -1.61
N ALA A 411 -13.92 -30.24 -0.73
CA ALA A 411 -12.49 -30.34 -0.93
C ALA A 411 -11.96 -29.54 -2.14
N VAL A 412 -12.53 -28.35 -2.34
CA VAL A 412 -11.92 -27.30 -3.17
C VAL A 412 -10.72 -26.74 -2.42
N SER A 413 -9.57 -26.68 -3.08
CA SER A 413 -8.31 -26.37 -2.41
C SER A 413 -8.19 -24.90 -2.04
N TYR A 414 -8.60 -24.00 -2.93
CA TYR A 414 -8.51 -22.55 -2.72
C TYR A 414 -9.66 -21.82 -3.39
N THR A 415 -9.95 -20.62 -2.89
CA THR A 415 -10.81 -19.62 -3.54
C THR A 415 -9.94 -18.45 -3.95
N HIS A 416 -9.88 -18.14 -5.25
CA HIS A 416 -9.17 -16.98 -5.77
C HIS A 416 -10.10 -15.77 -5.73
N LEU A 417 -9.77 -14.80 -4.87
CA LEU A 417 -10.46 -13.51 -4.83
C LEU A 417 -9.77 -12.53 -5.78
N ARG A 418 -10.51 -12.00 -6.73
CA ARG A 418 -10.01 -10.93 -7.58
C ARG A 418 -9.99 -9.61 -6.81
N ALA A 419 -8.87 -9.33 -6.14
CA ALA A 419 -8.69 -8.12 -5.31
C ALA A 419 -8.55 -6.82 -6.13
N HIS A 420 -8.16 -6.90 -7.42
CA HIS A 420 -7.87 -5.74 -8.25
C HIS A 420 -9.08 -4.86 -8.59
N GLU A 421 -10.27 -5.29 -8.29
CA GLU A 421 -11.51 -4.56 -8.57
C GLU A 421 -12.25 -4.14 -7.30
N THR A 422 -11.68 -4.43 -6.13
CA THR A 422 -12.23 -3.97 -4.85
C THR A 422 -11.81 -2.53 -4.61
N VAL A 423 -12.76 -1.65 -4.68
CA VAL A 423 -12.64 -0.28 -4.21
C VAL A 423 -13.07 -0.29 -2.75
N LEU A 424 -12.16 -0.56 -1.85
CA LEU A 424 -12.31 -0.30 -0.43
C LEU A 424 -11.32 0.75 0.01
#